data_d0ecfa7996fb401c7b72e046dbcc06a5
#
_entry.id   d0ecfa7996fb401c7b72e046dbcc06a5
#
_cell.length_a   1.000
_cell.length_b   1.000
_cell.length_c   1.000
_cell.angle_alpha   90.00
_cell.angle_beta   90.00
_cell.angle_gamma   90.00
#
_symmetry.space_group_name_H-M   'P 1'
#
loop_
_entity.id
_entity.type
_entity.pdbx_description
1 polymer ?
#
loop_
_entity_poly.entity_id
_entity_poly.type
_entity_poly.pdbx_seq_one_letter_code
_entity_poly.pdbx_strand_id
1 'polypeptide(L)'
;MYQHIPIEMKLLLTYSDIDPAAWQSLVEQSSYATWFQTSEAYQFYASNPKEMIPFAYGIERDGELRAVVVGYVTKEKSALKQFFTRRAIIIGGPLIGEHATESDVEQLLRVTASELKSQAIYIETRNFNDYSKWKGTFEKCGFNYIPHLNFHIDTTSVELAQSNIGKHRWKYIRLSIRDGATMVENPTIEQVEECYDLLVELYSTK
;
A
#
# COMPACT_ATOMS: atom_id res chain seq x y z
N MET A 1 35.99 -21.28 -18.66
CA MET A 1 35.84 -19.85 -18.96
C MET A 1 34.39 -19.49 -18.68
N TYR A 2 34.06 -19.02 -17.45
CA TYR A 2 32.71 -18.60 -17.11
C TYR A 2 32.48 -17.23 -17.78
N GLN A 3 31.60 -17.20 -18.79
CA GLN A 3 31.10 -15.93 -19.30
C GLN A 3 30.37 -15.22 -18.16
N HIS A 4 30.90 -14.10 -17.70
CA HIS A 4 30.19 -13.15 -16.83
C HIS A 4 29.05 -12.59 -17.68
N ILE A 5 27.85 -13.16 -17.56
CA ILE A 5 26.63 -12.50 -18.03
C ILE A 5 26.49 -11.28 -17.18
N PRO A 6 26.48 -10.06 -17.72
CA PRO A 6 26.29 -8.86 -16.92
C PRO A 6 24.91 -8.96 -16.26
N ILE A 7 24.89 -8.75 -14.95
CA ILE A 7 23.63 -8.66 -14.16
C ILE A 7 22.88 -7.46 -14.72
N GLU A 8 21.80 -7.71 -15.43
CA GLU A 8 20.98 -6.67 -16.03
C GLU A 8 19.92 -6.22 -15.04
N MET A 9 20.01 -4.94 -14.61
CA MET A 9 18.99 -4.28 -13.78
C MET A 9 18.19 -3.34 -14.68
N LYS A 10 16.87 -3.48 -14.66
CA LYS A 10 15.94 -2.66 -15.43
C LYS A 10 14.99 -1.91 -14.51
N LEU A 11 14.85 -0.60 -14.73
CA LEU A 11 13.88 0.27 -14.09
C LEU A 11 12.57 0.25 -14.88
N LEU A 12 11.45 0.00 -14.22
CA LEU A 12 10.11 0.01 -14.78
C LEU A 12 9.42 1.29 -14.25
N LEU A 13 9.22 2.26 -15.14
CA LEU A 13 8.84 3.63 -14.76
C LEU A 13 7.35 3.92 -14.90
N THR A 14 6.60 2.98 -15.48
CA THR A 14 5.15 3.12 -15.64
C THR A 14 4.44 1.81 -15.30
N TYR A 15 3.16 1.88 -15.02
CA TYR A 15 2.31 0.71 -14.82
C TYR A 15 2.40 -0.30 -15.98
N SER A 16 2.45 0.21 -17.21
CA SER A 16 2.50 -0.63 -18.42
C SER A 16 3.84 -1.30 -18.66
N ASP A 17 4.91 -0.87 -18.01
CA ASP A 17 6.22 -1.52 -18.10
C ASP A 17 6.31 -2.78 -17.23
N ILE A 18 5.42 -2.92 -16.25
CA ILE A 18 5.43 -4.03 -15.30
C ILE A 18 4.58 -5.17 -15.87
N ASP A 19 5.19 -6.34 -16.06
CA ASP A 19 4.45 -7.53 -16.50
C ASP A 19 3.41 -7.93 -15.45
N PRO A 20 2.12 -8.06 -15.81
CA PRO A 20 1.05 -8.36 -14.84
C PRO A 20 1.22 -9.72 -14.16
N ALA A 21 1.73 -10.74 -14.87
CA ALA A 21 1.91 -12.06 -14.30
C ALA A 21 3.09 -12.10 -13.32
N ALA A 22 4.19 -11.40 -13.64
CA ALA A 22 5.32 -11.25 -12.73
C ALA A 22 4.90 -10.46 -11.48
N TRP A 23 4.06 -9.42 -11.63
CA TRP A 23 3.55 -8.67 -10.49
C TRP A 23 2.65 -9.50 -9.59
N GLN A 24 1.71 -10.26 -10.16
CA GLN A 24 0.85 -11.17 -9.42
C GLN A 24 1.67 -12.22 -8.65
N SER A 25 2.67 -12.82 -9.31
CA SER A 25 3.59 -13.77 -8.68
C SER A 25 4.35 -13.13 -7.51
N LEU A 26 4.82 -11.89 -7.65
CA LEU A 26 5.49 -11.16 -6.59
C LEU A 26 4.55 -10.91 -5.40
N VAL A 27 3.27 -10.56 -5.64
CA VAL A 27 2.25 -10.40 -4.58
C VAL A 27 2.06 -11.70 -3.81
N GLU A 28 1.95 -12.83 -4.50
CA GLU A 28 1.71 -14.14 -3.88
C GLU A 28 2.89 -14.63 -3.02
N GLN A 29 4.12 -14.27 -3.38
CA GLN A 29 5.33 -14.73 -2.73
C GLN A 29 5.85 -13.79 -1.64
N SER A 30 5.48 -12.51 -1.68
CA SER A 30 6.04 -11.52 -0.78
C SER A 30 5.36 -11.52 0.59
N SER A 31 6.16 -11.60 1.66
CA SER A 31 5.69 -11.41 3.03
C SER A 31 5.27 -9.97 3.34
N TYR A 32 5.54 -9.01 2.45
CA TYR A 32 5.12 -7.62 2.58
C TYR A 32 3.80 -7.33 1.87
N ALA A 33 3.22 -8.32 1.18
CA ALA A 33 2.05 -8.12 0.34
C ALA A 33 0.81 -7.72 1.15
N THR A 34 0.12 -6.73 0.61
CA THR A 34 -1.23 -6.33 0.99
C THR A 34 -1.99 -5.99 -0.30
N TRP A 35 -3.30 -5.81 -0.22
CA TRP A 35 -4.08 -5.40 -1.39
C TRP A 35 -3.58 -4.08 -2.01
N PHE A 36 -3.07 -3.16 -1.20
CA PHE A 36 -2.63 -1.83 -1.66
C PHE A 36 -1.39 -1.84 -2.56
N GLN A 37 -0.73 -2.98 -2.72
CA GLN A 37 0.47 -3.14 -3.55
C GLN A 37 0.18 -3.95 -4.83
N THR A 38 -1.09 -4.27 -5.09
CA THR A 38 -1.52 -5.02 -6.27
C THR A 38 -1.77 -4.12 -7.47
N SER A 39 -1.89 -4.73 -8.66
CA SER A 39 -2.31 -4.03 -9.88
C SER A 39 -3.74 -3.49 -9.78
N GLU A 40 -4.61 -4.16 -9.05
CA GLU A 40 -5.99 -3.74 -8.78
C GLU A 40 -6.04 -2.46 -7.93
N ALA A 41 -5.11 -2.31 -6.97
CA ALA A 41 -4.99 -1.08 -6.20
C ALA A 41 -4.60 0.11 -7.10
N TYR A 42 -3.67 -0.09 -8.05
CA TYR A 42 -3.36 0.94 -9.04
C TYR A 42 -4.59 1.33 -9.87
N GLN A 43 -5.36 0.34 -10.35
CA GLN A 43 -6.58 0.57 -11.13
C GLN A 43 -7.65 1.29 -10.30
N PHE A 44 -7.78 0.94 -9.02
CA PHE A 44 -8.66 1.66 -8.09
C PHE A 44 -8.26 3.13 -7.96
N TYR A 45 -6.97 3.47 -7.79
CA TYR A 45 -6.53 4.86 -7.78
C TYR A 45 -6.78 5.56 -9.11
N ALA A 46 -6.60 4.87 -10.23
CA ALA A 46 -6.85 5.38 -11.57
C ALA A 46 -8.35 5.64 -11.85
N SER A 47 -9.25 4.91 -11.18
CA SER A 47 -10.69 5.10 -11.32
C SER A 47 -11.20 6.40 -10.69
N ASN A 48 -10.40 7.05 -9.83
CA ASN A 48 -10.73 8.34 -9.21
C ASN A 48 -9.79 9.48 -9.66
N PRO A 49 -9.78 9.85 -10.96
CA PRO A 49 -8.83 10.83 -11.51
C PRO A 49 -9.07 12.27 -11.02
N LYS A 50 -10.17 12.52 -10.31
CA LYS A 50 -10.47 13.83 -9.71
C LYS A 50 -9.65 14.08 -8.44
N GLU A 51 -9.28 13.04 -7.72
CA GLU A 51 -8.63 13.12 -6.41
C GLU A 51 -7.25 12.47 -6.37
N MET A 52 -6.95 11.56 -7.31
CA MET A 52 -5.75 10.74 -7.31
C MET A 52 -5.06 10.75 -8.68
N ILE A 53 -3.72 10.81 -8.67
CA ILE A 53 -2.88 10.53 -9.83
C ILE A 53 -2.08 9.28 -9.48
N PRO A 54 -2.42 8.10 -10.02
CA PRO A 54 -1.74 6.85 -9.68
C PRO A 54 -0.32 6.82 -10.25
N PHE A 55 0.56 6.11 -9.56
CA PHE A 55 1.87 5.74 -10.06
C PHE A 55 2.22 4.30 -9.66
N ALA A 56 3.03 3.65 -10.48
CA ALA A 56 3.64 2.38 -10.17
C ALA A 56 5.06 2.36 -10.77
N TYR A 57 6.03 1.93 -9.96
CA TYR A 57 7.42 1.78 -10.35
C TYR A 57 7.92 0.41 -9.93
N GLY A 58 8.79 -0.20 -10.74
CA GLY A 58 9.33 -1.53 -10.45
C GLY A 58 10.82 -1.63 -10.70
N ILE A 59 11.44 -2.63 -10.10
CA ILE A 59 12.81 -3.07 -10.36
C ILE A 59 12.77 -4.51 -10.83
N GLU A 60 13.33 -4.75 -12.01
CA GLU A 60 13.58 -6.07 -12.55
C GLU A 60 15.08 -6.32 -12.55
N ARG A 61 15.50 -7.52 -12.18
CA ARG A 61 16.89 -7.96 -12.25
C ARG A 61 16.94 -9.38 -12.80
N ASP A 62 17.74 -9.56 -13.87
CA ASP A 62 17.90 -10.84 -14.54
C ASP A 62 16.55 -11.47 -14.98
N GLY A 63 15.62 -10.63 -15.45
CA GLY A 63 14.29 -11.05 -15.90
C GLY A 63 13.29 -11.37 -14.78
N GLU A 64 13.65 -11.13 -13.51
CA GLU A 64 12.77 -11.32 -12.35
C GLU A 64 12.39 -9.98 -11.71
N LEU A 65 11.09 -9.76 -11.51
CA LEU A 65 10.57 -8.59 -10.81
C LEU A 65 10.91 -8.68 -9.31
N ARG A 66 11.79 -7.80 -8.83
CA ARG A 66 12.34 -7.83 -7.47
C ARG A 66 11.52 -7.02 -6.47
N ALA A 67 11.03 -5.87 -6.89
CA ALA A 67 10.23 -5.02 -6.03
C ALA A 67 9.36 -4.06 -6.85
N VAL A 68 8.22 -3.64 -6.26
CA VAL A 68 7.27 -2.69 -6.85
C VAL A 68 6.82 -1.67 -5.79
N VAL A 69 6.67 -0.42 -6.20
CA VAL A 69 5.97 0.62 -5.42
C VAL A 69 4.70 1.00 -6.16
N VAL A 70 3.59 1.02 -5.44
CA VAL A 70 2.27 1.51 -5.93
C VAL A 70 1.79 2.61 -5.02
N GLY A 71 1.23 3.66 -5.60
CA GLY A 71 0.68 4.75 -4.82
C GLY A 71 -0.05 5.76 -5.70
N TYR A 72 -0.36 6.88 -5.09
CA TYR A 72 -0.98 7.99 -5.79
C TYR A 72 -0.52 9.34 -5.25
N VAL A 73 -0.54 10.35 -6.11
CA VAL A 73 -0.38 11.76 -5.73
C VAL A 73 -1.78 12.35 -5.51
N THR A 74 -1.97 13.04 -4.38
CA THR A 74 -3.25 13.69 -4.06
C THR A 74 -3.52 14.85 -5.01
N LYS A 75 -4.78 14.98 -5.46
CA LYS A 75 -5.29 16.11 -6.23
C LYS A 75 -6.23 16.97 -5.40
N GLU A 76 -6.05 18.28 -5.50
CA GLU A 76 -6.90 19.26 -4.85
C GLU A 76 -7.69 20.05 -5.90
N LYS A 77 -8.92 20.44 -5.56
CA LYS A 77 -9.77 21.22 -6.47
C LYS A 77 -9.22 22.62 -6.78
N SER A 78 -8.48 23.21 -5.84
CA SER A 78 -7.87 24.53 -5.99
C SER A 78 -6.40 24.41 -6.43
N ALA A 79 -6.00 25.08 -7.53
CA ALA A 79 -4.63 25.09 -8.00
C ALA A 79 -3.63 25.60 -6.95
N LEU A 80 -4.03 26.59 -6.14
CA LEU A 80 -3.21 27.14 -5.06
C LEU A 80 -3.02 26.11 -3.94
N LYS A 81 -4.11 25.46 -3.49
CA LYS A 81 -4.02 24.35 -2.51
C LYS A 81 -3.19 23.21 -3.08
N GLN A 82 -3.43 22.82 -4.33
CA GLN A 82 -2.67 21.77 -5.02
C GLN A 82 -1.17 22.01 -4.92
N PHE A 83 -0.71 23.23 -5.09
CA PHE A 83 0.72 23.56 -5.02
C PHE A 83 1.32 23.31 -3.64
N PHE A 84 0.59 23.62 -2.55
CA PHE A 84 1.09 23.51 -1.17
C PHE A 84 0.74 22.19 -0.45
N THR A 85 -0.14 21.36 -1.00
CA THR A 85 -0.66 20.18 -0.29
C THR A 85 -0.45 18.86 -1.02
N ARG A 86 0.14 18.89 -2.22
CA ARG A 86 0.43 17.67 -2.99
C ARG A 86 1.35 16.73 -2.22
N ARG A 87 0.90 15.55 -1.98
CA ARG A 87 1.69 14.47 -1.37
C ARG A 87 1.52 13.19 -2.18
N ALA A 88 2.62 12.45 -2.27
CA ALA A 88 2.58 11.09 -2.79
C ALA A 88 2.38 10.12 -1.62
N ILE A 89 1.39 9.27 -1.71
CA ILE A 89 1.01 8.33 -0.67
C ILE A 89 1.22 6.90 -1.20
N ILE A 90 2.00 6.13 -0.46
CA ILE A 90 2.27 4.70 -0.69
C ILE A 90 1.66 3.96 0.50
N ILE A 91 0.56 3.25 0.27
CA ILE A 91 -0.11 2.46 1.32
C ILE A 91 0.42 1.04 1.27
N GLY A 92 0.77 0.47 2.43
CA GLY A 92 1.35 -0.87 2.56
C GLY A 92 2.88 -0.90 2.45
N GLY A 93 3.50 0.16 1.92
CA GLY A 93 4.94 0.20 1.64
C GLY A 93 5.31 -0.40 0.28
N PRO A 94 6.61 -0.49 -0.06
CA PRO A 94 7.07 -1.21 -1.24
C PRO A 94 6.77 -2.71 -1.14
N LEU A 95 6.26 -3.32 -2.20
CA LEU A 95 6.22 -4.76 -2.35
C LEU A 95 7.63 -5.26 -2.62
N ILE A 96 8.19 -6.10 -1.76
CA ILE A 96 9.57 -6.56 -1.86
C ILE A 96 9.57 -8.08 -1.95
N GLY A 97 10.18 -8.62 -3.00
CA GLY A 97 10.34 -10.05 -3.20
C GLY A 97 11.40 -10.68 -2.29
N GLU A 98 11.34 -11.98 -2.14
CA GLU A 98 12.29 -12.75 -1.31
C GLU A 98 13.74 -12.59 -1.81
N HIS A 99 13.93 -12.54 -3.13
CA HIS A 99 15.24 -12.40 -3.77
C HIS A 99 15.70 -10.95 -3.95
N ALA A 100 14.92 -9.97 -3.48
CA ALA A 100 15.31 -8.58 -3.58
C ALA A 100 16.51 -8.27 -2.68
N THR A 101 17.47 -7.56 -3.22
CA THR A 101 18.67 -7.10 -2.52
C THR A 101 18.47 -5.69 -1.97
N GLU A 102 19.36 -5.27 -1.06
CA GLU A 102 19.37 -3.88 -0.56
C GLU A 102 19.52 -2.88 -1.72
N SER A 103 20.36 -3.22 -2.72
CA SER A 103 20.53 -2.39 -3.93
C SER A 103 19.24 -2.24 -4.74
N ASP A 104 18.42 -3.29 -4.85
CA ASP A 104 17.17 -3.23 -5.59
C ASP A 104 16.17 -2.29 -4.90
N VAL A 105 16.03 -2.42 -3.58
CA VAL A 105 15.15 -1.56 -2.78
C VAL A 105 15.66 -0.11 -2.78
N GLU A 106 16.97 0.11 -2.67
CA GLU A 106 17.57 1.44 -2.75
C GLU A 106 17.27 2.10 -4.10
N GLN A 107 17.47 1.39 -5.21
CA GLN A 107 17.20 1.93 -6.54
C GLN A 107 15.71 2.24 -6.74
N LEU A 108 14.82 1.34 -6.30
CA LEU A 108 13.38 1.58 -6.35
C LEU A 108 12.98 2.85 -5.60
N LEU A 109 13.48 3.03 -4.37
CA LEU A 109 13.17 4.21 -3.56
C LEU A 109 13.75 5.50 -4.18
N ARG A 110 14.98 5.46 -4.74
CA ARG A 110 15.58 6.60 -5.44
C ARG A 110 14.81 6.99 -6.69
N VAL A 111 14.41 6.02 -7.49
CA VAL A 111 13.56 6.25 -8.67
C VAL A 111 12.22 6.85 -8.25
N THR A 112 11.57 6.27 -7.25
CA THR A 112 10.30 6.78 -6.70
C THR A 112 10.46 8.25 -6.27
N ALA A 113 11.52 8.59 -5.55
CA ALA A 113 11.77 9.95 -5.11
C ALA A 113 12.05 10.90 -6.29
N SER A 114 12.81 10.45 -7.28
CA SER A 114 13.15 11.24 -8.47
C SER A 114 11.93 11.55 -9.34
N GLU A 115 11.11 10.54 -9.65
CA GLU A 115 9.91 10.69 -10.49
C GLU A 115 8.84 11.56 -9.81
N LEU A 116 8.72 11.47 -8.49
CA LEU A 116 7.70 12.21 -7.74
C LEU A 116 8.15 13.61 -7.30
N LYS A 117 9.44 13.96 -7.44
CA LYS A 117 10.01 15.24 -7.00
C LYS A 117 9.28 16.47 -7.52
N SER A 118 8.81 16.45 -8.77
CA SER A 118 8.07 17.56 -9.39
C SER A 118 6.57 17.49 -9.11
N GLN A 119 6.07 16.35 -8.64
CA GLN A 119 4.65 16.07 -8.50
C GLN A 119 4.15 16.20 -7.06
N ALA A 120 5.01 16.03 -6.07
CA ALA A 120 4.66 16.04 -4.65
C ALA A 120 5.69 16.83 -3.83
N ILE A 121 5.25 17.46 -2.74
CA ILE A 121 6.13 18.17 -1.80
C ILE A 121 6.82 17.20 -0.83
N TYR A 122 6.21 16.04 -0.57
CA TYR A 122 6.81 14.93 0.13
C TYR A 122 6.16 13.60 -0.25
N ILE A 123 6.84 12.51 0.06
CA ILE A 123 6.38 11.15 -0.12
C ILE A 123 6.13 10.56 1.26
N GLU A 124 4.93 10.02 1.48
CA GLU A 124 4.54 9.32 2.70
C GLU A 124 4.37 7.84 2.38
N THR A 125 5.07 6.97 3.11
CA THR A 125 4.87 5.53 3.03
C THR A 125 4.29 5.02 4.35
N ARG A 126 3.15 4.33 4.30
CA ARG A 126 2.44 3.76 5.44
C ARG A 126 2.62 2.25 5.43
N ASN A 127 3.70 1.79 6.05
CA ASN A 127 4.06 0.39 6.05
C ASN A 127 3.19 -0.38 7.07
N PHE A 128 2.52 -1.42 6.63
CA PHE A 128 1.69 -2.26 7.51
C PHE A 128 2.47 -3.42 8.10
N ASN A 129 3.50 -3.89 7.41
CA ASN A 129 4.40 -4.95 7.86
C ASN A 129 5.68 -4.37 8.48
N ASP A 130 6.52 -5.21 9.05
CA ASP A 130 7.80 -4.80 9.61
C ASP A 130 8.86 -4.59 8.52
N TYR A 131 9.22 -3.34 8.29
CA TYR A 131 10.28 -2.93 7.36
C TYR A 131 11.59 -2.56 8.09
N SER A 132 11.77 -2.95 9.34
CA SER A 132 12.98 -2.63 10.13
C SER A 132 14.26 -3.10 9.46
N LYS A 133 14.23 -4.24 8.76
CA LYS A 133 15.33 -4.75 7.92
C LYS A 133 15.81 -3.71 6.88
N TRP A 134 14.90 -2.92 6.33
CA TRP A 134 15.14 -1.96 5.26
C TRP A 134 15.33 -0.52 5.77
N LYS A 135 15.26 -0.29 7.08
CA LYS A 135 15.34 1.06 7.67
C LYS A 135 16.52 1.87 7.15
N GLY A 136 17.72 1.29 7.17
CA GLY A 136 18.92 1.96 6.68
C GLY A 136 18.85 2.32 5.19
N THR A 137 18.22 1.48 4.37
CA THR A 137 18.01 1.73 2.94
C THR A 137 17.04 2.89 2.71
N PHE A 138 15.94 2.95 3.47
CA PHE A 138 15.02 4.09 3.44
C PHE A 138 15.71 5.39 3.84
N GLU A 139 16.50 5.38 4.93
CA GLU A 139 17.23 6.54 5.41
C GLU A 139 18.27 7.05 4.40
N LYS A 140 19.03 6.15 3.74
CA LYS A 140 19.95 6.48 2.64
C LYS A 140 19.25 7.16 1.44
N CYS A 141 17.95 6.88 1.24
CA CYS A 141 17.12 7.47 0.19
C CYS A 141 16.39 8.74 0.62
N GLY A 142 16.67 9.26 1.84
CA GLY A 142 16.09 10.50 2.35
C GLY A 142 14.74 10.35 3.05
N PHE A 143 14.31 9.13 3.37
CA PHE A 143 13.10 8.88 4.16
C PHE A 143 13.43 8.92 5.65
N ASN A 144 12.55 9.56 6.43
CA ASN A 144 12.61 9.52 7.88
C ASN A 144 11.74 8.37 8.40
N TYR A 145 12.31 7.46 9.18
CA TYR A 145 11.56 6.38 9.79
C TYR A 145 10.84 6.84 11.05
N ILE A 146 9.51 6.76 11.04
CA ILE A 146 8.65 7.07 12.18
C ILE A 146 8.00 5.77 12.63
N PRO A 147 8.31 5.24 13.83
CA PRO A 147 7.72 3.99 14.30
C PRO A 147 6.23 4.16 14.59
N HIS A 148 5.41 3.25 14.08
CA HIS A 148 4.00 3.12 14.40
C HIS A 148 3.71 1.70 14.87
N LEU A 149 2.78 1.57 15.83
CA LEU A 149 2.31 0.28 16.29
C LEU A 149 1.15 -0.19 15.40
N ASN A 150 1.33 -1.34 14.77
CA ASN A 150 0.28 -2.08 14.10
C ASN A 150 -0.16 -3.26 14.97
N PHE A 151 -1.46 -3.53 14.97
CA PHE A 151 -2.02 -4.69 15.65
C PHE A 151 -2.52 -5.66 14.59
N HIS A 152 -1.89 -6.83 14.53
CA HIS A 152 -2.33 -7.93 13.68
C HIS A 152 -3.12 -8.91 14.54
N ILE A 153 -4.33 -9.23 14.12
CA ILE A 153 -5.18 -10.23 14.76
C ILE A 153 -5.22 -11.44 13.84
N ASP A 154 -4.77 -12.58 14.35
CA ASP A 154 -4.90 -13.84 13.64
C ASP A 154 -6.37 -14.25 13.62
N THR A 155 -6.94 -14.35 12.42
CA THR A 155 -8.34 -14.69 12.17
C THR A 155 -8.51 -16.08 11.54
N THR A 156 -7.47 -16.91 11.54
CA THR A 156 -7.52 -18.27 10.99
C THR A 156 -8.44 -19.21 11.77
N SER A 157 -8.70 -18.91 13.05
CA SER A 157 -9.76 -19.53 13.83
C SER A 157 -10.44 -18.54 14.77
N VAL A 158 -11.65 -18.87 15.20
CA VAL A 158 -12.41 -18.06 16.17
C VAL A 158 -11.67 -17.99 17.52
N GLU A 159 -11.06 -19.07 17.95
CA GLU A 159 -10.31 -19.17 19.22
C GLU A 159 -9.08 -18.26 19.20
N LEU A 160 -8.32 -18.25 18.09
CA LEU A 160 -7.16 -17.36 17.91
C LEU A 160 -7.58 -15.89 17.87
N ALA A 161 -8.61 -15.56 17.11
CA ALA A 161 -9.15 -14.21 17.08
C ALA A 161 -9.60 -13.76 18.48
N GLN A 162 -10.30 -14.60 19.24
CA GLN A 162 -10.74 -14.30 20.61
C GLN A 162 -9.56 -14.12 21.57
N SER A 163 -8.51 -14.92 21.45
CA SER A 163 -7.33 -14.81 22.33
C SER A 163 -6.56 -13.50 22.12
N ASN A 164 -6.59 -12.97 20.90
CA ASN A 164 -5.92 -11.72 20.52
C ASN A 164 -6.77 -10.46 20.78
N ILE A 165 -8.09 -10.61 20.91
CA ILE A 165 -9.00 -9.51 21.23
C ILE A 165 -9.14 -9.39 22.76
N GLY A 166 -8.85 -8.21 23.30
CA GLY A 166 -8.98 -7.95 24.74
C GLY A 166 -10.41 -8.21 25.24
N LYS A 167 -10.53 -8.79 26.45
CA LYS A 167 -11.81 -9.22 27.08
C LYS A 167 -12.91 -8.15 27.03
N HIS A 168 -12.55 -6.88 27.18
CA HIS A 168 -13.50 -5.76 27.14
C HIS A 168 -14.09 -5.59 25.73
N ARG A 169 -13.25 -5.59 24.69
CA ARG A 169 -13.68 -5.51 23.29
C ARG A 169 -14.56 -6.71 22.91
N TRP A 170 -14.14 -7.90 23.30
CA TRP A 170 -14.91 -9.13 23.06
C TRP A 170 -16.31 -9.09 23.69
N LYS A 171 -16.44 -8.52 24.90
CA LYS A 171 -17.74 -8.29 25.54
C LYS A 171 -18.66 -7.45 24.64
N TYR A 172 -18.17 -6.33 24.08
CA TYR A 172 -18.98 -5.49 23.20
C TYR A 172 -19.37 -6.17 21.91
N ILE A 173 -18.49 -6.93 21.28
CA ILE A 173 -18.82 -7.74 20.09
C ILE A 173 -20.01 -8.66 20.39
N ARG A 174 -19.95 -9.40 21.48
CA ARG A 174 -21.06 -10.29 21.88
C ARG A 174 -22.37 -9.55 22.17
N LEU A 175 -22.27 -8.38 22.77
CA LEU A 175 -23.45 -7.55 23.03
C LEU A 175 -24.07 -7.07 21.72
N SER A 176 -23.27 -6.58 20.78
CA SER A 176 -23.76 -6.14 19.47
C SER A 176 -24.44 -7.29 18.69
N ILE A 177 -23.83 -8.48 18.67
CA ILE A 177 -24.44 -9.65 18.03
C ILE A 177 -25.77 -10.02 18.72
N ARG A 178 -25.81 -10.02 20.03
CA ARG A 178 -27.05 -10.29 20.81
C ARG A 178 -28.13 -9.26 20.52
N ASP A 179 -27.73 -8.00 20.31
CA ASP A 179 -28.64 -6.88 20.06
C ASP A 179 -29.02 -6.77 18.55
N GLY A 180 -28.67 -7.79 17.75
CA GLY A 180 -29.11 -7.96 16.35
C GLY A 180 -28.15 -7.48 15.28
N ALA A 181 -26.89 -7.14 15.63
CA ALA A 181 -25.88 -6.80 14.63
C ALA A 181 -25.55 -8.05 13.79
N THR A 182 -25.59 -7.91 12.47
CA THR A 182 -25.25 -8.94 11.49
C THR A 182 -24.19 -8.44 10.53
N MET A 183 -23.44 -9.38 9.95
CA MET A 183 -22.50 -9.09 8.89
C MET A 183 -23.18 -9.32 7.53
N VAL A 184 -23.11 -8.35 6.63
CA VAL A 184 -23.59 -8.50 5.25
C VAL A 184 -22.36 -8.78 4.38
N GLU A 185 -22.22 -9.99 3.87
CA GLU A 185 -21.05 -10.42 3.10
C GLU A 185 -21.05 -9.87 1.66
N ASN A 186 -22.23 -9.74 1.05
CA ASN A 186 -22.37 -9.24 -0.32
C ASN A 186 -23.42 -8.10 -0.33
N PRO A 187 -23.05 -6.88 0.10
CA PRO A 187 -23.99 -5.77 0.15
C PRO A 187 -24.42 -5.35 -1.24
N THR A 188 -25.67 -4.94 -1.37
CA THR A 188 -26.15 -4.25 -2.58
C THR A 188 -25.61 -2.83 -2.62
N ILE A 189 -25.68 -2.19 -3.80
CA ILE A 189 -25.24 -0.79 -3.95
C ILE A 189 -26.05 0.12 -3.02
N GLU A 190 -27.35 -0.10 -2.91
CA GLU A 190 -28.24 0.66 -2.04
C GLU A 190 -27.82 0.56 -0.57
N GLN A 191 -27.45 -0.62 -0.10
CA GLN A 191 -26.94 -0.81 1.28
C GLN A 191 -25.62 -0.09 1.51
N VAL A 192 -24.75 -0.03 0.50
CA VAL A 192 -23.49 0.74 0.57
C VAL A 192 -23.78 2.24 0.63
N GLU A 193 -24.73 2.73 -0.19
CA GLU A 193 -25.16 4.13 -0.20
C GLU A 193 -25.78 4.52 1.14
N GLU A 194 -26.68 3.72 1.72
CA GLU A 194 -27.25 3.94 3.05
C GLU A 194 -26.16 4.03 4.14
N CYS A 195 -25.16 3.14 4.08
CA CYS A 195 -24.02 3.17 5.01
C CYS A 195 -23.19 4.45 4.82
N TYR A 196 -22.98 4.89 3.58
CA TYR A 196 -22.27 6.13 3.28
C TYR A 196 -23.02 7.36 3.83
N ASP A 197 -24.32 7.44 3.65
CA ASP A 197 -25.16 8.52 4.15
C ASP A 197 -25.11 8.61 5.68
N LEU A 198 -25.16 7.48 6.38
CA LEU A 198 -24.95 7.43 7.84
C LEU A 198 -23.56 7.96 8.25
N LEU A 199 -22.50 7.63 7.50
CA LEU A 199 -21.17 8.17 7.75
C LEU A 199 -21.12 9.68 7.53
N VAL A 200 -21.71 10.18 6.44
CA VAL A 200 -21.79 11.64 6.16
C VAL A 200 -22.52 12.37 7.29
N GLU A 201 -23.65 11.86 7.76
CA GLU A 201 -24.39 12.43 8.89
C GLU A 201 -23.53 12.46 10.16
N LEU A 202 -22.87 11.34 10.49
CA LEU A 202 -22.02 11.22 11.67
C LEU A 202 -20.84 12.22 11.66
N TYR A 203 -20.26 12.46 10.49
CA TYR A 203 -19.12 13.39 10.35
C TYR A 203 -19.55 14.85 10.17
N SER A 204 -20.77 15.12 9.73
CA SER A 204 -21.30 16.49 9.63
C SER A 204 -21.62 17.13 10.98
N THR A 205 -21.80 16.32 12.02
CA THR A 205 -22.13 16.76 13.39
C THR A 205 -20.91 16.96 14.29
N LYS A 206 -19.69 16.78 13.75
CA LYS A 206 -18.41 17.01 14.43
C LYS A 206 -17.72 18.26 13.90
#